data_fda100575907a1e4cbff165011e09b18
#
_entry.id   fda100575907a1e4cbff165011e09b18
#
_cell.length_a   1.000
_cell.length_b   1.000
_cell.length_c   1.000
_cell.angle_alpha   90.00
_cell.angle_beta   90.00
_cell.angle_gamma   90.00
#
_symmetry.space_group_name_H-M   'P 1'
#
loop_
_entity.id
_entity.type
_entity.pdbx_description
1 polymer ?
#
loop_
_entity_poly.entity_id
_entity_poly.type
_entity_poly.pdbx_seq_one_letter_code
_entity_poly.pdbx_strand_id
1 'polypeptide(L)'
;MKKLLLLTLALFINCSISNAQYSLFSHKNNKKSKSKKEVVKADPIKDKTKGCEVFDGLFKIYQNKKNGKSFIEIDTSHLDKEFIYFSYIENGVTDAGAVKGSYRGSKIIKISKFYNKIDFTINNTRFYFDEESQLSKASNTNINTPLIISEEIIVKSADKTSFLINADNIFLNESLQQVK
;
A
#
# COMPACT_ATOMS: atom_id res chain seq x y z
N MET A 1 -57.25 -19.48 9.77
CA MET A 1 -55.84 -19.71 10.14
C MET A 1 -55.31 -21.11 9.81
N LYS A 2 -56.07 -22.19 10.00
CA LYS A 2 -55.59 -23.56 9.67
C LYS A 2 -55.35 -23.84 8.17
N LYS A 3 -56.11 -23.20 7.24
CA LYS A 3 -55.91 -23.35 5.80
C LYS A 3 -54.67 -22.64 5.25
N LEU A 4 -54.25 -21.56 5.86
CA LEU A 4 -53.04 -20.83 5.47
C LEU A 4 -51.76 -21.59 5.82
N LEU A 5 -51.78 -22.28 6.97
CA LEU A 5 -50.65 -23.10 7.44
C LEU A 5 -50.38 -24.33 6.56
N LEU A 6 -51.45 -24.91 6.01
CA LEU A 6 -51.36 -26.04 5.06
C LEU A 6 -50.78 -25.66 3.71
N LEU A 7 -51.05 -24.42 3.25
CA LEU A 7 -50.52 -23.93 1.97
C LEU A 7 -49.03 -23.64 2.05
N THR A 8 -48.55 -23.13 3.17
CA THR A 8 -47.12 -22.87 3.39
C THR A 8 -46.32 -24.18 3.54
N LEU A 9 -46.87 -25.19 4.16
CA LEU A 9 -46.25 -26.50 4.28
C LEU A 9 -46.12 -27.22 2.92
N ALA A 10 -47.11 -27.09 2.04
CA ALA A 10 -47.06 -27.65 0.67
C ALA A 10 -45.99 -26.98 -0.21
N LEU A 11 -45.69 -25.69 -0.01
CA LEU A 11 -44.66 -24.95 -0.74
C LEU A 11 -43.22 -25.40 -0.32
N PHE A 12 -43.03 -25.75 0.94
CA PHE A 12 -41.71 -26.26 1.43
C PHE A 12 -41.41 -27.69 0.93
N ILE A 13 -42.42 -28.54 0.73
CA ILE A 13 -42.22 -29.91 0.25
C ILE A 13 -41.83 -29.91 -1.24
N ASN A 14 -42.32 -28.97 -2.05
CA ASN A 14 -41.96 -28.89 -3.48
C ASN A 14 -40.52 -28.36 -3.73
N CYS A 15 -39.91 -27.62 -2.77
CA CYS A 15 -38.54 -27.14 -2.92
C CYS A 15 -37.48 -28.22 -2.63
N SER A 16 -37.86 -29.31 -1.94
CA SER A 16 -36.94 -30.39 -1.56
C SER A 16 -36.81 -31.50 -2.63
N ILE A 17 -37.69 -31.55 -3.62
CA ILE A 17 -37.70 -32.63 -4.62
C ILE A 17 -36.91 -32.26 -5.87
N SER A 18 -36.64 -30.98 -6.11
CA SER A 18 -35.93 -30.52 -7.33
C SER A 18 -34.41 -30.74 -7.32
N ASN A 19 -33.79 -31.15 -6.18
CA ASN A 19 -32.36 -31.39 -6.11
C ASN A 19 -31.94 -32.87 -6.20
N ALA A 20 -32.85 -33.80 -6.40
CA ALA A 20 -32.53 -35.22 -6.38
C ALA A 20 -32.44 -35.89 -7.77
N GLN A 21 -32.62 -35.16 -8.86
CA GLN A 21 -32.69 -35.77 -10.21
C GLN A 21 -31.50 -35.53 -11.15
N TYR A 22 -30.40 -34.95 -10.70
CA TYR A 22 -29.23 -34.70 -11.56
C TYR A 22 -28.02 -35.63 -11.37
N SER A 23 -28.16 -36.76 -10.67
CA SER A 23 -26.99 -37.60 -10.39
C SER A 23 -26.92 -38.96 -11.11
N LEU A 24 -27.78 -39.23 -12.12
CA LEU A 24 -27.85 -40.59 -12.71
C LEU A 24 -27.42 -40.70 -14.19
N PHE A 25 -26.82 -39.69 -14.81
CA PHE A 25 -26.20 -39.84 -16.14
C PHE A 25 -24.78 -39.29 -16.16
N SER A 26 -23.86 -39.95 -15.45
CA SER A 26 -22.44 -39.77 -15.66
C SER A 26 -21.91 -40.90 -16.56
N HIS A 27 -21.92 -40.64 -17.83
CA HIS A 27 -21.28 -41.52 -18.81
C HIS A 27 -19.76 -41.38 -18.66
N LYS A 28 -19.12 -42.51 -18.37
CA LYS A 28 -17.68 -42.67 -18.11
C LYS A 28 -16.89 -42.34 -19.41
N ASN A 29 -16.50 -41.09 -19.61
CA ASN A 29 -15.51 -40.73 -20.60
C ASN A 29 -14.20 -40.38 -19.90
N ASN A 30 -13.28 -41.33 -19.96
CA ASN A 30 -11.89 -41.22 -19.53
C ASN A 30 -11.17 -40.20 -20.41
N LYS A 31 -11.36 -38.89 -20.19
CA LYS A 31 -10.46 -37.87 -20.68
C LYS A 31 -9.53 -37.47 -19.53
N LYS A 32 -8.26 -37.84 -19.66
CA LYS A 32 -7.16 -37.34 -18.84
C LYS A 32 -7.35 -35.82 -18.68
N SER A 33 -7.78 -35.39 -17.49
CA SER A 33 -7.75 -33.99 -17.14
C SER A 33 -6.29 -33.59 -17.06
N LYS A 34 -5.80 -32.90 -18.10
CA LYS A 34 -4.59 -32.10 -17.98
C LYS A 34 -4.90 -31.09 -16.87
N SER A 35 -4.29 -31.28 -15.70
CA SER A 35 -4.27 -30.27 -14.67
C SER A 35 -3.81 -28.98 -15.34
N LYS A 36 -4.67 -27.98 -15.42
CA LYS A 36 -4.27 -26.63 -15.74
C LYS A 36 -3.25 -26.27 -14.66
N LYS A 37 -1.96 -26.32 -14.98
CA LYS A 37 -0.96 -25.61 -14.19
C LYS A 37 -1.45 -24.18 -14.14
N GLU A 38 -1.88 -23.72 -12.98
CA GLU A 38 -1.99 -22.29 -12.72
C GLU A 38 -0.63 -21.71 -13.10
N VAL A 39 -0.63 -20.93 -14.17
CA VAL A 39 0.51 -20.10 -14.52
C VAL A 39 0.58 -19.09 -13.39
N VAL A 40 1.42 -19.36 -12.39
CA VAL A 40 1.78 -18.36 -11.38
C VAL A 40 2.36 -17.21 -12.18
N LYS A 41 1.56 -16.16 -12.36
CA LYS A 41 2.02 -14.93 -13.00
C LYS A 41 3.20 -14.45 -12.17
N ALA A 42 4.38 -14.44 -12.79
CA ALA A 42 5.57 -13.90 -12.15
C ALA A 42 5.22 -12.49 -11.60
N ASP A 43 5.57 -12.27 -10.35
CA ASP A 43 5.31 -10.97 -9.71
C ASP A 43 6.26 -9.94 -10.33
N PRO A 44 5.73 -8.90 -11.00
CA PRO A 44 6.56 -7.92 -11.69
C PRO A 44 7.53 -7.18 -10.75
N ILE A 45 7.20 -7.04 -9.46
CA ILE A 45 8.11 -6.46 -8.45
C ILE A 45 9.31 -7.38 -8.27
N LYS A 46 9.10 -8.69 -8.11
CA LYS A 46 10.19 -9.68 -7.97
C LYS A 46 11.10 -9.71 -9.19
N ASP A 47 10.53 -9.58 -10.38
CA ASP A 47 11.33 -9.53 -11.60
C ASP A 47 12.20 -8.26 -11.65
N LYS A 48 11.64 -7.11 -11.29
CA LYS A 48 12.34 -5.83 -11.27
C LYS A 48 13.43 -5.76 -10.20
N THR A 49 13.21 -6.40 -9.05
CA THR A 49 14.14 -6.40 -7.91
C THR A 49 15.06 -7.60 -7.86
N LYS A 50 15.10 -8.39 -8.95
CA LYS A 50 15.98 -9.56 -9.06
C LYS A 50 17.45 -9.17 -8.89
N GLY A 51 18.12 -9.80 -7.93
CA GLY A 51 19.53 -9.51 -7.61
C GLY A 51 19.74 -8.29 -6.70
N CYS A 52 18.67 -7.73 -6.18
CA CYS A 52 18.73 -6.75 -5.09
C CYS A 52 18.87 -7.45 -3.73
N GLU A 53 19.51 -6.79 -2.81
CA GLU A 53 19.40 -7.09 -1.38
C GLU A 53 18.08 -6.53 -0.86
N VAL A 54 17.44 -7.26 0.04
CA VAL A 54 16.13 -6.89 0.56
C VAL A 54 16.28 -6.55 2.04
N PHE A 55 15.77 -5.38 2.42
CA PHE A 55 15.69 -4.93 3.79
C PHE A 55 14.21 -4.85 4.18
N ASP A 56 13.79 -5.77 5.05
CA ASP A 56 12.43 -5.80 5.56
C ASP A 56 12.29 -4.84 6.75
N GLY A 57 11.20 -4.07 6.76
CA GLY A 57 10.87 -3.12 7.82
C GLY A 57 9.44 -2.62 7.66
N LEU A 58 9.16 -1.41 8.14
CA LEU A 58 7.87 -0.74 7.89
C LEU A 58 7.56 -0.67 6.39
N PHE A 59 8.58 -0.35 5.61
CA PHE A 59 8.59 -0.45 4.15
C PHE A 59 9.67 -1.45 3.74
N LYS A 60 9.41 -2.20 2.69
CA LYS A 60 10.40 -3.09 2.11
C LYS A 60 11.28 -2.31 1.15
N ILE A 61 12.60 -2.34 1.39
CA ILE A 61 13.60 -1.64 0.58
C ILE A 61 14.42 -2.67 -0.17
N TYR A 62 14.67 -2.40 -1.45
CA TYR A 62 15.48 -3.23 -2.33
C TYR A 62 16.70 -2.42 -2.79
N GLN A 63 17.90 -2.91 -2.57
CA GLN A 63 19.12 -2.27 -3.01
C GLN A 63 19.86 -3.15 -4.04
N ASN A 64 20.10 -2.60 -5.20
CA ASN A 64 20.83 -3.29 -6.25
C ASN A 64 22.33 -3.33 -5.93
N LYS A 65 22.87 -4.54 -5.74
CA LYS A 65 24.29 -4.76 -5.36
C LYS A 65 25.30 -4.30 -6.42
N LYS A 66 24.88 -4.15 -7.67
CA LYS A 66 25.80 -3.80 -8.77
C LYS A 66 25.98 -2.29 -8.94
N ASN A 67 24.91 -1.53 -8.75
CA ASN A 67 24.91 -0.09 -9.04
C ASN A 67 24.42 0.78 -7.87
N GLY A 68 24.10 0.17 -6.74
CA GLY A 68 23.65 0.86 -5.52
C GLY A 68 22.25 1.46 -5.59
N LYS A 69 21.52 1.36 -6.71
CA LYS A 69 20.17 1.90 -6.82
C LYS A 69 19.22 1.26 -5.83
N SER A 70 18.41 2.08 -5.19
CA SER A 70 17.46 1.63 -4.18
C SER A 70 16.02 1.86 -4.64
N PHE A 71 15.18 0.92 -4.27
CA PHE A 71 13.73 0.98 -4.51
C PHE A 71 13.01 0.75 -3.19
N ILE A 72 11.81 1.31 -3.08
CA ILE A 72 10.93 1.09 -1.94
C ILE A 72 9.59 0.55 -2.43
N GLU A 73 9.08 -0.44 -1.72
CA GLU A 73 7.77 -1.01 -1.96
C GLU A 73 6.77 -0.39 -0.99
N ILE A 74 5.74 0.24 -1.54
CA ILE A 74 4.63 0.84 -0.81
C ILE A 74 3.40 -0.04 -1.00
N ASP A 75 2.92 -0.63 0.08
CA ASP A 75 1.68 -1.40 0.09
C ASP A 75 0.46 -0.46 0.11
N THR A 76 -0.67 -0.90 -0.44
CA THR A 76 -1.92 -0.15 -0.41
C THR A 76 -2.40 0.13 1.01
N SER A 77 -2.03 -0.72 1.98
CA SER A 77 -2.32 -0.51 3.39
C SER A 77 -1.60 0.71 3.99
N HIS A 78 -0.53 1.19 3.35
CA HIS A 78 0.20 2.39 3.76
C HIS A 78 -0.39 3.68 3.17
N LEU A 79 -1.25 3.57 2.15
CA LEU A 79 -1.85 4.74 1.52
C LEU A 79 -2.82 5.44 2.46
N ASP A 80 -2.81 6.76 2.37
CA ASP A 80 -3.62 7.69 3.18
C ASP A 80 -3.39 7.61 4.69
N LYS A 81 -2.27 6.96 5.09
CA LYS A 81 -1.81 6.90 6.48
C LYS A 81 -0.70 7.91 6.75
N GLU A 82 -0.62 8.27 8.01
CA GLU A 82 0.40 9.17 8.54
C GLU A 82 1.54 8.38 9.17
N PHE A 83 2.76 8.84 8.93
CA PHE A 83 3.99 8.26 9.45
C PHE A 83 4.82 9.35 10.11
N ILE A 84 5.44 9.02 11.24
CA ILE A 84 6.39 9.91 11.89
C ILE A 84 7.76 9.70 11.26
N TYR A 85 8.30 10.75 10.68
CA TYR A 85 9.66 10.79 10.17
C TYR A 85 10.58 11.47 11.18
N PHE A 86 11.65 10.79 11.54
CA PHE A 86 12.73 11.32 12.37
C PHE A 86 14.04 11.32 11.61
N SER A 87 14.87 12.35 11.84
CA SER A 87 16.22 12.39 11.27
C SER A 87 17.26 12.70 12.35
N TYR A 88 18.36 11.96 12.29
CA TYR A 88 19.53 12.12 13.15
C TYR A 88 20.80 12.14 12.29
N ILE A 89 21.84 12.82 12.80
CA ILE A 89 23.16 12.79 12.18
C ILE A 89 23.84 11.49 12.57
N GLU A 90 24.10 10.61 11.62
CA GLU A 90 24.86 9.39 11.86
C GLU A 90 26.36 9.69 11.99
N ASN A 91 26.90 10.43 11.02
CA ASN A 91 28.28 10.88 11.00
C ASN A 91 28.34 12.31 10.49
N GLY A 92 29.12 13.16 11.14
CA GLY A 92 29.24 14.55 10.75
C GLY A 92 30.52 15.18 11.27
N VAL A 93 30.82 16.36 10.75
CA VAL A 93 32.00 17.17 11.18
C VAL A 93 31.58 18.06 12.34
N THR A 94 32.09 17.78 13.53
CA THR A 94 31.74 18.50 14.76
C THR A 94 32.03 20.00 14.64
N ASP A 95 33.14 20.38 14.01
CA ASP A 95 33.55 21.79 13.81
C ASP A 95 32.56 22.54 12.90
N ALA A 96 31.84 21.83 12.03
CA ALA A 96 30.74 22.37 11.22
C ALA A 96 29.37 22.30 11.92
N GLY A 97 29.33 21.99 13.22
CA GLY A 97 28.08 21.87 13.99
C GLY A 97 27.30 20.59 13.74
N ALA A 98 27.85 19.63 12.96
CA ALA A 98 27.24 18.35 12.68
C ALA A 98 27.71 17.28 13.66
N VAL A 99 27.17 17.27 14.88
CA VAL A 99 27.53 16.33 15.92
C VAL A 99 26.81 14.99 15.71
N LYS A 100 27.59 13.90 15.80
CA LYS A 100 27.03 12.53 15.71
C LYS A 100 25.91 12.32 16.75
N GLY A 101 24.80 11.72 16.31
CA GLY A 101 23.65 11.43 17.17
C GLY A 101 22.74 12.63 17.43
N SER A 102 23.08 13.82 16.91
CA SER A 102 22.21 14.98 17.10
C SER A 102 20.92 14.86 16.28
N TYR A 103 19.81 15.22 16.92
CA TYR A 103 18.50 15.27 16.33
C TYR A 103 18.37 16.44 15.34
N ARG A 104 17.86 16.17 14.15
CA ARG A 104 17.70 17.19 13.08
C ARG A 104 16.25 17.62 12.86
N GLY A 105 15.31 16.80 13.22
CA GLY A 105 13.90 17.15 13.13
C GLY A 105 12.96 15.96 13.02
N SER A 106 11.69 16.23 13.20
CA SER A 106 10.60 15.29 12.93
C SER A 106 9.52 15.94 12.10
N LYS A 107 8.82 15.14 11.33
CA LYS A 107 7.71 15.55 10.47
C LYS A 107 6.65 14.45 10.49
N ILE A 108 5.38 14.83 10.36
CA ILE A 108 4.31 13.88 10.05
C ILE A 108 4.15 13.85 8.53
N ILE A 109 4.44 12.70 7.94
CA ILE A 109 4.36 12.49 6.50
C ILE A 109 3.14 11.65 6.20
N LYS A 110 2.31 12.09 5.28
CA LYS A 110 1.21 11.30 4.70
C LYS A 110 1.63 10.79 3.34
N ILE A 111 1.39 9.50 3.08
CA ILE A 111 1.62 8.87 1.79
C ILE A 111 0.29 8.75 1.08
N SER A 112 0.20 9.24 -0.15
CA SER A 112 -1.00 9.14 -0.97
C SER A 112 -0.66 8.72 -2.39
N LYS A 113 -1.65 8.18 -3.10
CA LYS A 113 -1.49 7.78 -4.50
C LYS A 113 -2.28 8.73 -5.39
N PHE A 114 -1.60 9.34 -6.36
CA PHE A 114 -2.20 10.18 -7.37
C PHE A 114 -1.91 9.61 -8.76
N TYR A 115 -2.92 9.07 -9.44
CA TYR A 115 -2.79 8.37 -10.72
C TYR A 115 -1.68 7.29 -10.71
N ASN A 116 -0.55 7.56 -11.38
CA ASN A 116 0.61 6.65 -11.44
C ASN A 116 1.79 7.15 -10.60
N LYS A 117 1.53 7.95 -9.59
CA LYS A 117 2.55 8.51 -8.68
C LYS A 117 2.19 8.20 -7.23
N ILE A 118 3.21 8.15 -6.41
CA ILE A 118 3.12 8.14 -4.95
C ILE A 118 3.63 9.49 -4.46
N ASP A 119 2.77 10.18 -3.75
CA ASP A 119 3.01 11.51 -3.21
C ASP A 119 3.27 11.43 -1.71
N PHE A 120 4.29 12.16 -1.26
CA PHE A 120 4.64 12.33 0.14
C PHE A 120 4.37 13.79 0.53
N THR A 121 3.44 14.01 1.43
CA THR A 121 3.05 15.33 1.92
C THR A 121 3.35 15.48 3.40
N ILE A 122 3.63 16.70 3.84
CA ILE A 122 3.80 17.00 5.28
C ILE A 122 2.46 17.45 5.83
N ASN A 123 1.99 16.77 6.88
CA ASN A 123 0.82 17.23 7.60
C ASN A 123 1.19 18.33 8.59
N ASN A 124 0.31 19.31 8.69
CA ASN A 124 0.47 20.40 9.63
C ASN A 124 0.17 19.92 11.05
N THR A 125 1.15 20.08 11.94
CA THR A 125 1.03 19.73 13.37
C THR A 125 0.99 20.97 14.28
N ARG A 126 1.01 22.18 13.70
CA ARG A 126 1.08 23.44 14.46
C ARG A 126 -0.29 23.96 14.85
N PHE A 127 -1.33 23.59 14.11
CA PHE A 127 -2.69 24.07 14.34
C PHE A 127 -3.61 22.89 14.55
N TYR A 128 -4.34 22.93 15.65
CA TYR A 128 -5.45 22.04 15.94
C TYR A 128 -6.75 22.84 15.85
N PHE A 129 -7.72 22.30 15.17
CA PHE A 129 -9.06 22.87 15.09
C PHE A 129 -10.05 21.84 15.61
N ASP A 130 -10.95 22.29 16.46
CA ASP A 130 -12.10 21.50 16.85
C ASP A 130 -12.93 21.18 15.61
N GLU A 131 -13.23 19.91 15.38
CA GLU A 131 -13.96 19.42 14.21
C GLU A 131 -15.33 20.09 14.04
N GLU A 132 -15.98 20.44 15.13
CA GLU A 132 -17.28 21.12 15.16
C GLU A 132 -17.18 22.64 14.87
N SER A 133 -15.99 23.20 14.90
CA SER A 133 -15.79 24.65 14.73
C SER A 133 -15.92 25.11 13.28
N GLN A 134 -16.35 26.35 13.09
CA GLN A 134 -16.37 26.99 11.76
C GLN A 134 -14.94 27.14 11.18
N LEU A 135 -13.94 27.26 12.06
CA LEU A 135 -12.53 27.36 11.66
C LEU A 135 -12.01 26.04 11.07
N SER A 136 -12.49 24.89 11.57
CA SER A 136 -12.14 23.59 11.00
C SER A 136 -12.55 23.49 9.52
N LYS A 137 -13.74 23.98 9.19
CA LYS A 137 -14.24 24.00 7.80
C LYS A 137 -13.39 24.89 6.88
N ALA A 138 -12.81 25.95 7.42
CA ALA A 138 -11.94 26.87 6.68
C ALA A 138 -10.47 26.43 6.67
N SER A 139 -10.07 25.51 7.54
CA SER A 139 -8.67 25.10 7.72
C SER A 139 -8.06 24.51 6.44
N ASN A 140 -8.79 23.65 5.74
CA ASN A 140 -8.34 23.02 4.51
C ASN A 140 -8.09 24.02 3.36
N THR A 141 -8.71 25.18 3.41
CA THR A 141 -8.52 26.26 2.42
C THR A 141 -7.31 27.12 2.74
N ASN A 142 -7.02 27.30 4.04
CA ASN A 142 -6.00 28.25 4.50
C ASN A 142 -4.68 27.59 4.91
N ILE A 143 -4.71 26.27 5.20
CA ILE A 143 -3.51 25.52 5.61
C ILE A 143 -3.18 24.51 4.54
N ASN A 144 -2.16 24.84 3.76
CA ASN A 144 -1.68 23.95 2.71
C ASN A 144 -0.92 22.76 3.30
N THR A 145 -1.12 21.59 2.68
CA THR A 145 -0.33 20.38 2.93
C THR A 145 0.79 20.33 1.89
N PRO A 146 2.04 20.69 2.25
CA PRO A 146 3.12 20.77 1.27
C PRO A 146 3.43 19.40 0.69
N LEU A 147 3.48 19.31 -0.64
CA LEU A 147 4.03 18.18 -1.35
C LEU A 147 5.56 18.24 -1.26
N ILE A 148 6.19 17.19 -0.74
CA ILE A 148 7.65 17.11 -0.62
C ILE A 148 8.24 16.36 -1.80
N ILE A 149 7.67 15.21 -2.11
CA ILE A 149 8.16 14.25 -3.10
C ILE A 149 6.97 13.67 -3.84
N SER A 150 7.12 13.51 -5.14
CA SER A 150 6.17 12.81 -6.00
C SER A 150 6.94 11.86 -6.90
N GLU A 151 6.85 10.56 -6.64
CA GLU A 151 7.60 9.52 -7.36
C GLU A 151 6.70 8.70 -8.27
N GLU A 152 7.19 8.43 -9.48
CA GLU A 152 6.47 7.57 -10.42
C GLU A 152 6.51 6.11 -9.98
N ILE A 153 5.36 5.44 -10.12
CA ILE A 153 5.27 4.00 -9.90
C ILE A 153 5.98 3.29 -11.05
N ILE A 154 7.11 2.65 -10.75
CA ILE A 154 7.91 1.89 -11.72
C ILE A 154 7.18 0.60 -12.12
N VAL A 155 6.69 -0.13 -11.11
CA VAL A 155 6.03 -1.43 -11.27
C VAL A 155 4.96 -1.59 -10.19
N LYS A 156 3.90 -2.32 -10.52
CA LYS A 156 2.85 -2.75 -9.57
C LYS A 156 2.96 -4.25 -9.38
N SER A 157 2.67 -4.74 -8.17
CA SER A 157 2.54 -6.18 -7.92
C SER A 157 1.47 -6.82 -8.81
N ALA A 158 1.52 -8.14 -8.98
CA ALA A 158 0.59 -8.87 -9.83
C ALA A 158 -0.88 -8.72 -9.38
N ASP A 159 -1.11 -8.61 -8.08
CA ASP A 159 -2.40 -8.39 -7.43
C ASP A 159 -2.75 -6.89 -7.27
N LYS A 160 -1.83 -5.99 -7.64
CA LYS A 160 -1.95 -4.52 -7.54
C LYS A 160 -2.09 -4.00 -6.10
N THR A 161 -1.65 -4.76 -5.12
CA THR A 161 -1.65 -4.37 -3.71
C THR A 161 -0.40 -3.60 -3.31
N SER A 162 0.68 -3.68 -4.10
CA SER A 162 1.94 -2.99 -3.82
C SER A 162 2.46 -2.21 -5.04
N PHE A 163 3.20 -1.17 -4.76
CA PHE A 163 3.79 -0.25 -5.74
C PHE A 163 5.29 -0.11 -5.48
N LEU A 164 6.11 -0.31 -6.50
CA LEU A 164 7.55 -0.09 -6.44
C LEU A 164 7.87 1.29 -6.99
N ILE A 165 8.58 2.10 -6.21
CA ILE A 165 9.03 3.44 -6.59
C ILE A 165 10.55 3.57 -6.38
N ASN A 166 11.16 4.65 -6.90
CA ASN A 166 12.57 4.93 -6.68
C ASN A 166 12.80 5.48 -5.26
N ALA A 167 13.66 4.82 -4.48
CA ALA A 167 14.01 5.27 -3.14
C ALA A 167 15.15 6.30 -3.13
N ASP A 168 16.00 6.32 -4.15
CA ASP A 168 17.13 7.25 -4.22
C ASP A 168 16.66 8.70 -4.20
N ASN A 169 15.58 9.02 -4.94
CA ASN A 169 15.01 10.37 -4.95
C ASN A 169 14.38 10.77 -3.62
N ILE A 170 14.04 9.81 -2.76
CA ILE A 170 13.48 10.07 -1.44
C ILE A 170 14.59 10.32 -0.42
N PHE A 171 15.64 9.48 -0.44
CA PHE A 171 16.64 9.44 0.63
C PHE A 171 17.97 10.09 0.26
N LEU A 172 18.31 10.21 -1.03
CA LEU A 172 19.58 10.76 -1.49
C LEU A 172 19.50 12.22 -1.95
N ASN A 173 18.35 12.87 -1.72
CA ASN A 173 18.19 14.31 -1.92
C ASN A 173 17.86 15.03 -0.62
N GLU A 174 17.80 16.35 -0.64
CA GLU A 174 17.53 17.19 0.52
C GLU A 174 16.04 17.35 0.85
N SER A 175 15.13 16.68 0.14
CA SER A 175 13.69 16.89 0.28
C SER A 175 13.18 16.56 1.68
N LEU A 176 13.72 15.52 2.30
CA LEU A 176 13.40 15.14 3.68
C LEU A 176 14.36 15.75 4.70
N GLN A 177 15.59 16.06 4.30
CA GLN A 177 16.64 16.58 5.13
C GLN A 177 17.00 17.98 4.64
N GLN A 178 16.49 19.00 5.28
CA GLN A 178 16.98 20.35 5.05
C GLN A 178 18.29 20.52 5.81
N VAL A 179 19.40 20.48 5.08
CA VAL A 179 20.66 21.03 5.56
C VAL A 179 20.49 22.56 5.49
N LYS A 180 20.39 23.20 6.66
CA LYS A 180 20.41 24.66 6.75
C LYS A 180 21.84 25.14 6.82
#